data_9fe50fcdeb302d50fcd57eee45731d84
#
_entry.id   9fe50fcdeb302d50fcd57eee45731d84
#
_cell.length_a   1.000
_cell.length_b   1.000
_cell.length_c   1.000
_cell.angle_alpha   90.00
_cell.angle_beta   90.00
_cell.angle_gamma   90.00
#
_symmetry.space_group_name_H-M   'P 1'
#
loop_
_entity.id
_entity.type
_entity.pdbx_description
1 polymer ?
#
loop_
_entity_poly.entity_id
_entity_poly.type
_entity_poly.pdbx_seq_one_letter_code
_entity_poly.pdbx_strand_id
1 'polypeptide(L)'
;DDKQYELVGLMLEERAILRQGQKVYFDTDKKLEGIVTSGTYSPTLKKPIALARIPKISAKSCFAEMRGKEVFAKIGSPRFIREGKEIFKERI
;
A
#
# COMPACT_ATOMS: atom_id res chain seq x y z
N ASP A 1 -6.84 2.36 18.16
CA ASP A 1 -5.82 3.20 18.75
C ASP A 1 -4.72 3.50 17.75
N ASP A 2 -4.43 4.78 17.56
CA ASP A 2 -3.46 5.25 16.58
C ASP A 2 -2.05 4.73 16.84
N LYS A 3 -1.74 4.37 18.07
CA LYS A 3 -0.42 3.87 18.43
C LYS A 3 -0.13 2.49 17.84
N GLN A 4 -1.16 1.75 17.45
CA GLN A 4 -1.00 0.40 16.90
C GLN A 4 -0.97 0.36 15.38
N TYR A 5 -1.15 1.51 14.73
CA TYR A 5 -1.19 1.62 13.28
C TYR A 5 -0.18 2.64 12.79
N GLU A 6 0.23 2.49 11.56
CA GLU A 6 1.11 3.45 10.91
C GLU A 6 0.66 3.69 9.48
N LEU A 7 0.96 4.88 8.98
CA LEU A 7 0.69 5.23 7.60
C LEU A 7 1.86 4.74 6.73
N VAL A 8 1.55 4.01 5.68
CA VAL A 8 2.57 3.51 4.76
C VAL A 8 2.17 3.81 3.33
N GLY A 9 3.16 3.78 2.44
CA GLY A 9 2.92 3.83 1.01
C GLY A 9 2.82 2.43 0.43
N LEU A 10 1.99 2.28 -0.57
CA LEU A 10 1.83 1.03 -1.31
C LEU A 10 2.12 1.30 -2.78
N MET A 11 2.92 0.45 -3.39
CA MET A 11 3.20 0.52 -4.82
C MET A 11 2.80 -0.79 -5.46
N LEU A 12 1.92 -0.71 -6.44
CA LEU A 12 1.38 -1.89 -7.11
C LEU A 12 2.14 -2.15 -8.40
N GLU A 13 2.25 -3.43 -8.77
CA GLU A 13 2.83 -3.83 -10.05
C GLU A 13 1.76 -3.99 -11.12
N GLU A 14 0.52 -4.30 -10.73
CA GLU A 14 -0.58 -4.48 -11.66
C GLU A 14 -1.34 -3.17 -11.86
N ARG A 15 -2.04 -3.07 -12.99
CA ARG A 15 -2.90 -1.93 -13.27
C ARG A 15 -4.20 -2.06 -12.49
N ALA A 16 -4.14 -1.71 -11.22
CA ALA A 16 -5.31 -1.71 -10.37
C ALA A 16 -5.21 -0.50 -9.46
N ILE A 17 -6.29 0.24 -9.30
CA ILE A 17 -6.30 1.40 -8.42
C ILE A 17 -7.08 1.05 -7.17
N LEU A 18 -6.40 1.09 -6.03
CA LEU A 18 -7.04 0.86 -4.75
C LEU A 18 -7.86 2.09 -4.37
N ARG A 19 -8.98 1.86 -3.70
CA ARG A 19 -9.91 2.93 -3.33
C ARG A 19 -9.90 3.13 -1.82
N GLN A 20 -10.23 4.34 -1.42
CA GLN A 20 -10.38 4.66 -0.01
C GLN A 20 -11.35 3.69 0.67
N GLY A 21 -10.96 3.18 1.81
CA GLY A 21 -11.77 2.25 2.57
C GLY A 21 -11.57 0.79 2.21
N GLN A 22 -10.81 0.50 1.16
CA GLN A 22 -10.53 -0.87 0.77
C GLN A 22 -9.57 -1.51 1.76
N LYS A 23 -9.81 -2.77 2.11
CA LYS A 23 -8.96 -3.49 3.05
C LYS A 23 -7.79 -4.15 2.35
N VAL A 24 -6.67 -4.20 3.05
CA VAL A 24 -5.49 -4.95 2.61
C VAL A 24 -5.14 -5.99 3.67
N TYR A 25 -4.53 -7.07 3.23
CA TYR A 25 -4.21 -8.23 4.06
C TYR A 25 -2.74 -8.58 3.93
N PHE A 26 -2.25 -9.42 4.84
CA PHE A 26 -0.83 -9.76 4.92
C PHE A 26 -0.65 -11.27 4.86
N ASP A 27 0.43 -11.71 4.18
CA ASP A 27 0.73 -13.14 4.08
C ASP A 27 1.13 -13.75 5.42
N THR A 28 1.79 -12.95 6.26
CA THR A 28 2.31 -13.43 7.53
C THR A 28 1.22 -13.62 8.59
N ASP A 29 0.13 -12.86 8.48
CA ASP A 29 -0.98 -12.98 9.43
C ASP A 29 -2.26 -12.52 8.75
N LYS A 30 -3.07 -13.47 8.34
CA LYS A 30 -4.32 -13.19 7.63
C LYS A 30 -5.40 -12.61 8.53
N LYS A 31 -5.17 -12.58 9.84
CA LYS A 31 -6.12 -11.98 10.79
C LYS A 31 -5.95 -10.46 10.88
N LEU A 32 -4.81 -9.95 10.45
CA LEU A 32 -4.54 -8.53 10.47
C LEU A 32 -4.99 -7.88 9.17
N GLU A 33 -5.53 -6.68 9.28
CA GLU A 33 -6.03 -5.94 8.14
C GLU A 33 -5.50 -4.51 8.19
N GLY A 34 -5.25 -3.95 7.02
CA GLY A 34 -5.01 -2.53 6.86
C GLY A 34 -6.13 -1.90 6.07
N ILE A 35 -6.18 -0.58 6.03
CA ILE A 35 -7.20 0.16 5.29
C ILE A 35 -6.54 1.19 4.40
N VAL A 36 -6.92 1.19 3.13
CA VAL A 36 -6.46 2.19 2.17
C VAL A 36 -7.11 3.53 2.49
N THR A 37 -6.30 4.56 2.64
CA THR A 37 -6.79 5.92 2.87
C THR A 37 -6.94 6.70 1.59
N SER A 38 -6.11 6.41 0.59
CA SER A 38 -6.23 7.03 -0.73
C SER A 38 -5.47 6.17 -1.75
N GLY A 39 -5.92 6.20 -2.99
CA GLY A 39 -5.24 5.49 -4.06
C GLY A 39 -5.37 6.26 -5.36
N THR A 40 -4.33 6.19 -6.19
CA THR A 40 -4.31 6.85 -7.48
C THR A 40 -3.26 6.22 -8.37
N TYR A 41 -3.24 6.65 -9.63
CA TYR A 41 -2.18 6.26 -10.55
C TYR A 41 -1.15 7.38 -10.62
N SER A 42 0.13 7.05 -10.51
CA SER A 42 1.20 8.03 -10.62
C SER A 42 1.73 8.07 -12.06
N PRO A 43 1.48 9.16 -12.80
CA PRO A 43 2.04 9.27 -14.16
C PRO A 43 3.57 9.32 -14.15
N THR A 44 4.15 9.90 -13.11
CA THR A 44 5.62 10.01 -13.00
C THR A 44 6.26 8.65 -12.81
N LEU A 45 5.70 7.83 -11.93
CA LEU A 45 6.22 6.49 -11.66
C LEU A 45 5.66 5.46 -12.63
N LYS A 46 4.59 5.80 -13.35
CA LYS A 46 3.86 4.91 -14.26
C LYS A 46 3.36 3.66 -13.54
N LYS A 47 2.95 3.83 -12.30
CA LYS A 47 2.43 2.74 -11.45
C LYS A 47 1.29 3.23 -10.59
N PRO A 48 0.34 2.35 -10.25
CA PRO A 48 -0.65 2.67 -9.23
C PRO A 48 0.03 2.74 -7.86
N ILE A 49 -0.36 3.74 -7.08
CA ILE A 49 0.16 3.94 -5.73
C ILE A 49 -1.01 4.16 -4.79
N ALA A 50 -0.77 3.95 -3.50
CA ALA A 50 -1.79 4.17 -2.50
C ALA A 50 -1.15 4.51 -1.16
N LEU A 51 -1.93 5.11 -0.28
CA LEU A 51 -1.58 5.27 1.12
C LEU A 51 -2.53 4.40 1.92
N ALA A 52 -2.01 3.77 2.96
CA ALA A 52 -2.80 2.88 3.79
C ALA A 52 -2.35 2.98 5.24
N ARG A 53 -3.29 2.75 6.15
CA ARG A 53 -2.99 2.58 7.57
C ARG A 53 -2.96 1.10 7.84
N ILE A 54 -1.84 0.62 8.33
CA ILE A 54 -1.66 -0.80 8.63
C ILE A 54 -1.20 -0.98 10.08
N PRO A 55 -1.40 -2.17 10.67
CA PRO A 55 -0.82 -2.44 11.98
C PRO A 55 0.70 -2.32 11.92
N LYS A 56 1.30 -1.95 13.05
CA LYS A 56 2.77 -1.86 13.13
C LYS A 56 3.38 -3.26 13.16
N ILE A 57 3.57 -3.83 12.00
CA ILE A 57 4.14 -5.17 11.82
C ILE A 57 5.27 -5.09 10.81
N SER A 58 6.09 -6.14 10.77
CA SER A 58 7.26 -6.18 9.89
C SER A 58 6.96 -6.70 8.49
N ALA A 59 5.73 -6.54 8.01
CA ALA A 59 5.35 -6.99 6.69
C ALA A 59 6.02 -6.14 5.61
N LYS A 60 6.49 -6.78 4.56
CA LYS A 60 7.15 -6.12 3.43
C LYS A 60 6.19 -5.91 2.26
N SER A 61 5.12 -6.66 2.23
CA SER A 61 4.11 -6.57 1.18
C SER A 61 2.74 -6.89 1.75
N CYS A 62 1.74 -6.52 0.99
CA CYS A 62 0.36 -6.83 1.34
C CYS A 62 -0.40 -7.10 0.06
N PHE A 63 -1.65 -7.50 0.18
CA PHE A 63 -2.50 -7.68 -0.99
C PHE A 63 -3.92 -7.21 -0.69
N ALA A 64 -4.62 -6.83 -1.75
CA ALA A 64 -6.02 -6.46 -1.70
C ALA A 64 -6.79 -7.43 -2.58
N GLU A 65 -8.02 -7.75 -2.18
CA GLU A 65 -8.88 -8.58 -3.00
C GLU A 65 -9.74 -7.68 -3.88
N MET A 66 -9.64 -7.86 -5.19
CA MET A 66 -10.41 -7.09 -6.16
C MET A 66 -11.03 -8.06 -7.15
N ARG A 67 -12.36 -8.13 -7.16
CA ARG A 67 -13.11 -8.99 -8.10
C ARG A 67 -12.63 -10.44 -8.09
N GLY A 68 -12.38 -10.97 -6.87
CA GLY A 68 -11.96 -12.36 -6.72
C GLY A 68 -10.49 -12.59 -7.03
N LYS A 69 -9.71 -11.53 -7.24
CA LYS A 69 -8.30 -11.62 -7.56
C LYS A 69 -7.48 -10.91 -6.48
N GLU A 70 -6.33 -11.47 -6.15
CA GLU A 70 -5.39 -10.83 -5.23
C GLU A 70 -4.47 -9.90 -6.00
N VAL A 71 -4.38 -8.66 -5.55
CA VAL A 71 -3.50 -7.65 -6.13
C VAL A 71 -2.44 -7.33 -5.11
N PHE A 72 -1.19 -7.61 -5.43
CA PHE A 72 -0.08 -7.40 -4.50
C PHE A 72 0.45 -5.97 -4.57
N ALA A 73 0.88 -5.47 -3.41
CA ALA A 73 1.51 -4.17 -3.30
C ALA A 73 2.73 -4.27 -2.39
N LYS A 74 3.76 -3.54 -2.76
CA LYS A 74 4.96 -3.41 -1.93
C LYS A 74 4.71 -2.32 -0.89
N ILE A 75 5.12 -2.59 0.34
CA ILE A 75 4.98 -1.63 1.44
C ILE A 75 6.26 -0.83 1.56
N GLY A 76 6.13 0.46 1.74
CA GLY A 76 7.29 1.33 1.90
C GLY A 76 6.91 2.66 2.53
N SER A 77 7.75 3.65 2.33
CA SER A 77 7.54 4.97 2.88
C SER A 77 6.25 5.60 2.33
N PRO A 78 5.57 6.45 3.12
CA PRO A 78 4.33 7.09 2.67
C PRO A 78 4.55 8.26 1.71
N ARG A 79 5.73 8.35 1.12
CA ARG A 79 6.10 9.38 0.15
C ARG A 79 6.62 8.73 -1.11
N PHE A 80 6.19 9.22 -2.24
CA PHE A 80 6.52 8.61 -3.53
C PHE A 80 7.40 9.50 -4.40
N ILE A 81 7.12 10.80 -4.38
CA ILE A 81 7.79 11.75 -5.28
C ILE A 81 8.13 13.02 -4.53
N ARG A 82 9.32 13.54 -4.77
CA ARG A 82 9.74 14.84 -4.28
C ARG A 82 10.51 15.55 -5.38
N GLU A 83 10.04 16.75 -5.75
CA GLU A 83 10.67 17.55 -6.80
C GLU A 83 10.85 16.77 -8.11
N GLY A 84 9.83 15.98 -8.46
CA GLY A 84 9.83 15.20 -9.69
C GLY A 84 10.62 13.92 -9.64
N LYS A 85 11.23 13.59 -8.50
CA LYS A 85 12.05 12.38 -8.37
C LYS A 85 11.38 11.35 -7.47
N GLU A 86 11.56 10.08 -7.80
CA GLU A 86 11.05 8.99 -6.98
C GLU A 86 11.83 8.92 -5.66
N ILE A 87 11.09 8.93 -4.54
CA ILE A 87 11.68 8.81 -3.21
C ILE A 87 11.06 7.66 -2.40
N PHE A 88 10.18 6.88 -3.02
CA PHE A 88 9.56 5.76 -2.34
C PHE A 88 10.62 4.75 -1.90
N LYS A 89 10.63 4.43 -0.60
CA LYS A 89 11.56 3.44 -0.06
C LYS A 89 10.80 2.19 0.33
N GLU A 90 10.96 1.16 -0.47
CA GLU A 90 10.38 -0.15 -0.22
C GLU A 90 11.01 -0.78 1.03
N ARG A 91 10.19 -1.48 1.82
CA ARG A 91 10.71 -2.27 2.94
C ARG A 91 11.46 -3.48 2.40
N ILE A 92 12.62 -3.74 2.99
CA ILE A 92 13.49 -4.85 2.56
C ILE A 92 13.53 -5.92 3.64
#